data_8cd5c0dfca2af399a504608d06163251
#
_entry.id   8cd5c0dfca2af399a504608d06163251
#
_cell.length_a   1.000
_cell.length_b   1.000
_cell.length_c   1.000
_cell.angle_alpha   90.00
_cell.angle_beta   90.00
_cell.angle_gamma   90.00
#
_symmetry.space_group_name_H-M   'P 1'
#
loop_
_entity.id
_entity.type
_entity.pdbx_description
1 polymer ?
#
loop_
_entity_poly.entity_id
_entity_poly.type
_entity_poly.pdbx_seq_one_letter_code
_entity_poly.pdbx_strand_id
1 'polypeptide(L)'
;MSQLMHFSRRILLATIFIASACLPAAAQTPSPTPSTAPTPPPSDIYIVDLKTKHNYQTHADEMRLGDPKRITDFAGYNNQPYFMPDGKSILYTSIRDKQADIYRYDIETGATTRVTNTPESEYSPTLMPDRKNISVVRVESDGTQRLWKFPLDGGPPSLIVEEIKPVGYHLWIDDHTLALFILGASGKPNFLELYDLHTRKSEFITDNPGRVLRRIPNQEKFSFVQKIAPDRWEIKAFDLRTRTSASLISALPGVEDYAWLPGGILLMGKESKLFAVAPLQGKSWSQLEDFTVPGLQGISRIAVSPKGDRLAIVARPSQ
;
A
#
# COMPACT_ATOMS: atom_id res chain seq x y z
N MET A 1 109.57 15.88 12.73
CA MET A 1 108.99 16.04 11.37
C MET A 1 107.54 15.72 11.40
N SER A 2 106.69 16.69 11.56
CA SER A 2 105.25 16.51 11.73
C SER A 2 104.55 17.59 10.89
N GLN A 3 103.73 17.18 9.94
CA GLN A 3 102.91 18.08 9.20
C GLN A 3 101.50 18.10 9.80
N LEU A 4 101.06 19.28 10.14
CA LEU A 4 99.68 19.57 10.52
C LEU A 4 98.81 19.67 9.24
N MET A 5 97.77 18.91 9.20
CA MET A 5 96.71 19.07 8.21
C MET A 5 95.50 19.82 8.85
N HIS A 6 95.19 20.97 8.26
CA HIS A 6 93.99 21.76 8.59
C HIS A 6 92.76 21.17 7.92
N PHE A 7 91.73 20.81 8.71
CA PHE A 7 90.43 20.45 8.22
C PHE A 7 89.48 21.66 8.31
N SER A 8 89.12 22.16 7.12
CA SER A 8 88.14 23.25 6.97
C SER A 8 86.73 22.69 7.03
N ARG A 9 85.95 23.04 8.07
CA ARG A 9 84.54 22.71 8.19
C ARG A 9 83.68 23.60 7.25
N ARG A 10 83.09 23.02 6.18
CA ARG A 10 82.09 23.64 5.40
C ARG A 10 80.71 23.33 6.06
N ILE A 11 80.01 24.39 6.50
CA ILE A 11 78.65 24.33 7.00
C ILE A 11 77.74 24.31 5.75
N LEU A 12 76.98 23.22 5.57
CA LEU A 12 75.98 23.08 4.53
C LEU A 12 74.59 23.53 5.12
N LEU A 13 74.11 24.70 4.75
CA LEU A 13 72.71 25.13 5.03
C LEU A 13 71.77 24.32 4.15
N ALA A 14 71.00 23.41 4.75
CA ALA A 14 69.89 22.73 4.11
C ALA A 14 68.66 23.63 4.22
N THR A 15 68.20 24.15 3.09
CA THR A 15 66.96 24.90 2.95
C THR A 15 65.80 23.88 2.87
N ILE A 16 64.99 23.79 3.90
CA ILE A 16 63.80 22.94 3.91
C ILE A 16 62.71 23.70 3.16
N PHE A 17 62.32 23.22 1.97
CA PHE A 17 61.11 23.62 1.25
C PHE A 17 59.91 22.87 1.88
N ILE A 18 59.07 23.58 2.62
CA ILE A 18 57.75 23.06 3.05
C ILE A 18 56.80 23.21 1.86
N ALA A 19 56.59 22.13 1.15
CA ALA A 19 55.51 22.04 0.16
C ALA A 19 54.14 21.94 0.88
N SER A 20 53.40 23.05 0.89
CA SER A 20 52.03 23.08 1.37
C SER A 20 51.14 22.32 0.38
N ALA A 21 50.80 21.08 0.68
CA ALA A 21 49.84 20.29 -0.09
C ALA A 21 48.42 20.84 0.17
N CYS A 22 47.89 21.64 -0.73
CA CYS A 22 46.46 21.95 -0.78
C CYS A 22 45.70 20.65 -1.12
N LEU A 23 45.06 20.03 -0.13
CA LEU A 23 44.07 18.98 -0.35
C LEU A 23 42.86 19.62 -0.98
N PRO A 24 42.30 19.10 -2.11
CA PRO A 24 41.05 19.59 -2.65
C PRO A 24 39.93 19.32 -1.63
N ALA A 25 39.19 20.34 -1.24
CA ALA A 25 37.96 20.19 -0.45
C ALA A 25 37.02 19.26 -1.20
N ALA A 26 36.70 18.12 -0.62
CA ALA A 26 35.68 17.25 -1.14
C ALA A 26 34.38 18.04 -1.22
N ALA A 27 33.88 18.25 -2.44
CA ALA A 27 32.58 18.84 -2.68
C ALA A 27 31.53 17.95 -1.98
N GLN A 28 30.90 18.47 -0.93
CA GLN A 28 29.76 17.83 -0.31
C GLN A 28 28.66 17.78 -1.35
N THR A 29 28.31 16.58 -1.78
CA THR A 29 27.09 16.35 -2.56
C THR A 29 25.92 16.92 -1.76
N PRO A 30 25.06 17.79 -2.35
CA PRO A 30 23.92 18.32 -1.63
C PRO A 30 23.04 17.15 -1.19
N SER A 31 22.70 17.10 0.10
CA SER A 31 21.69 16.17 0.63
C SER A 31 20.43 16.31 -0.19
N PRO A 32 19.76 15.22 -0.60
CA PRO A 32 18.54 15.30 -1.35
C PRO A 32 17.53 16.14 -0.58
N THR A 33 16.99 17.16 -1.23
CA THR A 33 15.91 18.00 -0.69
C THR A 33 14.74 17.08 -0.36
N PRO A 34 14.16 17.11 0.85
CA PRO A 34 13.03 16.28 1.19
C PRO A 34 11.89 16.55 0.19
N SER A 35 11.31 15.48 -0.35
CA SER A 35 10.16 15.57 -1.25
C SER A 35 9.05 16.39 -0.58
N THR A 36 8.64 17.48 -1.24
CA THR A 36 7.55 18.36 -0.80
C THR A 36 6.16 17.80 -1.14
N ALA A 37 6.02 16.48 -1.29
CA ALA A 37 4.71 15.87 -1.48
C ALA A 37 3.81 16.23 -0.29
N PRO A 38 2.57 16.69 -0.53
CA PRO A 38 1.66 17.07 0.56
C PRO A 38 1.43 15.86 1.47
N THR A 39 1.53 16.09 2.78
CA THR A 39 1.22 15.06 3.78
C THR A 39 -0.23 14.59 3.58
N PRO A 40 -0.48 13.28 3.45
CA PRO A 40 -1.84 12.77 3.32
C PRO A 40 -2.71 13.19 4.53
N PRO A 41 -4.02 13.36 4.33
CA PRO A 41 -4.92 13.74 5.43
C PRO A 41 -4.89 12.67 6.53
N PRO A 42 -5.03 13.08 7.81
CA PRO A 42 -5.07 12.14 8.92
C PRO A 42 -6.24 11.18 8.79
N SER A 43 -6.01 9.94 9.19
CA SER A 43 -7.00 8.87 9.19
C SER A 43 -6.69 7.85 10.27
N ASP A 44 -7.75 7.23 10.80
CA ASP A 44 -7.66 6.11 11.74
C ASP A 44 -8.26 4.85 11.15
N ILE A 45 -7.86 3.71 11.71
CA ILE A 45 -8.40 2.40 11.35
C ILE A 45 -9.28 1.92 12.51
N TYR A 46 -10.47 1.45 12.15
CA TYR A 46 -11.45 0.89 13.06
C TYR A 46 -11.74 -0.55 12.68
N ILE A 47 -11.83 -1.45 13.66
CA ILE A 47 -12.37 -2.80 13.48
C ILE A 47 -13.85 -2.77 13.84
N VAL A 48 -14.64 -3.42 13.00
CA VAL A 48 -16.09 -3.61 13.20
C VAL A 48 -16.38 -5.09 13.05
N ASP A 49 -17.01 -5.71 14.05
CA ASP A 49 -17.47 -7.09 13.92
C ASP A 49 -18.64 -7.17 12.95
N LEU A 50 -18.67 -8.19 12.12
CA LEU A 50 -19.74 -8.46 11.16
C LEU A 50 -20.33 -9.85 11.44
N LYS A 51 -21.62 -9.91 11.75
CA LYS A 51 -22.38 -11.15 11.91
C LYS A 51 -23.33 -11.29 10.74
N THR A 52 -23.25 -12.40 10.03
CA THR A 52 -24.20 -12.76 8.97
C THR A 52 -25.08 -13.89 9.51
N LYS A 53 -26.39 -13.69 9.50
CA LYS A 53 -27.38 -14.70 9.87
C LYS A 53 -28.26 -15.00 8.68
N HIS A 54 -28.31 -16.25 8.26
CA HIS A 54 -29.25 -16.68 7.25
C HIS A 54 -30.68 -16.69 7.81
N ASN A 55 -31.57 -15.98 7.16
CA ASN A 55 -32.99 -16.02 7.50
C ASN A 55 -33.70 -17.04 6.60
N TYR A 56 -34.01 -18.20 7.17
CA TYR A 56 -34.65 -19.31 6.45
C TYR A 56 -36.07 -18.99 5.96
N GLN A 57 -36.75 -18.01 6.55
CA GLN A 57 -38.10 -17.61 6.12
C GLN A 57 -38.10 -16.72 4.90
N THR A 58 -37.11 -15.82 4.82
CA THR A 58 -36.98 -14.86 3.71
C THR A 58 -35.97 -15.29 2.66
N HIS A 59 -35.23 -16.39 2.92
CA HIS A 59 -34.05 -16.84 2.11
C HIS A 59 -33.04 -15.72 1.86
N ALA A 60 -32.91 -14.79 2.80
CA ALA A 60 -31.97 -13.66 2.73
C ALA A 60 -31.00 -13.70 3.89
N ASP A 61 -29.80 -13.25 3.65
CA ASP A 61 -28.80 -13.06 4.71
C ASP A 61 -29.00 -11.69 5.37
N GLU A 62 -29.20 -11.70 6.69
CA GLU A 62 -29.19 -10.49 7.51
C GLU A 62 -27.78 -10.25 8.00
N MET A 63 -27.21 -9.09 7.67
CA MET A 63 -25.92 -8.63 8.14
C MET A 63 -26.12 -7.63 9.29
N ARG A 64 -25.39 -7.82 10.37
CA ARG A 64 -25.37 -6.90 11.52
C ARG A 64 -23.94 -6.54 11.87
N LEU A 65 -23.70 -5.25 12.01
CA LEU A 65 -22.40 -4.74 12.42
C LEU A 65 -22.41 -4.39 13.92
N GLY A 66 -21.25 -4.62 14.53
CA GLY A 66 -20.99 -4.14 15.89
C GLY A 66 -20.48 -2.70 15.89
N ASP A 67 -20.20 -2.19 17.09
CA ASP A 67 -19.63 -0.85 17.25
C ASP A 67 -18.19 -0.78 16.72
N PRO A 68 -17.82 0.31 16.05
CA PRO A 68 -16.46 0.53 15.58
C PRO A 68 -15.47 0.68 16.75
N LYS A 69 -14.44 -0.16 16.80
CA LYS A 69 -13.33 -0.04 17.75
C LYS A 69 -12.10 0.51 17.03
N ARG A 70 -11.63 1.69 17.42
CA ARG A 70 -10.37 2.26 16.90
C ARG A 70 -9.19 1.37 17.33
N ILE A 71 -8.31 1.04 16.36
CA ILE A 71 -7.13 0.20 16.59
C ILE A 71 -5.81 0.96 16.41
N THR A 72 -5.86 2.17 15.89
CA THR A 72 -4.68 3.03 15.72
C THR A 72 -4.57 4.00 16.87
N ASP A 73 -3.40 4.05 17.50
CA ASP A 73 -3.08 4.86 18.68
C ASP A 73 -2.20 6.07 18.36
N PHE A 74 -1.71 6.15 17.11
CA PHE A 74 -0.83 7.22 16.67
C PHE A 74 -1.59 8.21 15.78
N ALA A 75 -1.55 9.49 16.15
CA ALA A 75 -2.19 10.56 15.37
C ALA A 75 -1.51 10.76 14.03
N GLY A 76 -2.30 10.93 12.97
CA GLY A 76 -1.81 11.16 11.61
C GLY A 76 -2.39 10.19 10.60
N TYR A 77 -1.61 9.84 9.60
CA TYR A 77 -2.04 8.93 8.53
C TYR A 77 -1.87 7.48 8.95
N ASN A 78 -2.99 6.78 9.15
CA ASN A 78 -3.06 5.34 9.35
C ASN A 78 -4.02 4.76 8.31
N ASN A 79 -3.52 3.93 7.36
CA ASN A 79 -4.30 3.59 6.19
C ASN A 79 -3.89 2.22 5.59
N GLN A 80 -4.58 1.80 4.53
CA GLN A 80 -4.26 0.62 3.74
C GLN A 80 -4.25 -0.69 4.56
N PRO A 81 -5.29 -0.95 5.37
CA PRO A 81 -5.36 -2.16 6.18
C PRO A 81 -5.42 -3.41 5.31
N TYR A 82 -4.68 -4.44 5.72
CA TYR A 82 -4.66 -5.76 5.13
C TYR A 82 -4.76 -6.81 6.24
N PHE A 83 -5.85 -7.58 6.27
CA PHE A 83 -5.97 -8.71 7.20
C PHE A 83 -5.03 -9.83 6.82
N MET A 84 -4.28 -10.35 7.79
CA MET A 84 -3.53 -11.58 7.61
C MET A 84 -4.48 -12.77 7.44
N PRO A 85 -4.08 -13.83 6.71
CA PRO A 85 -4.97 -14.96 6.38
C PRO A 85 -5.53 -15.73 7.59
N ASP A 86 -4.86 -15.66 8.72
CA ASP A 86 -5.33 -16.25 9.98
C ASP A 86 -6.44 -15.43 10.66
N GLY A 87 -6.67 -14.19 10.17
CA GLY A 87 -7.63 -13.24 10.74
C GLY A 87 -7.25 -12.71 12.12
N LYS A 88 -6.02 -12.96 12.60
CA LYS A 88 -5.56 -12.56 13.93
C LYS A 88 -4.84 -11.23 13.97
N SER A 89 -4.39 -10.74 12.82
CA SER A 89 -3.68 -9.46 12.76
C SER A 89 -3.98 -8.70 11.47
N ILE A 90 -3.71 -7.39 11.52
CA ILE A 90 -3.85 -6.46 10.41
C ILE A 90 -2.51 -5.78 10.17
N LEU A 91 -2.03 -5.83 8.92
CA LEU A 91 -0.96 -4.97 8.45
C LEU A 91 -1.55 -3.64 7.98
N TYR A 92 -0.86 -2.54 8.20
CA TYR A 92 -1.28 -1.23 7.72
C TYR A 92 -0.10 -0.28 7.55
N THR A 93 -0.28 0.76 6.76
CA THR A 93 0.67 1.85 6.62
C THR A 93 0.39 2.91 7.68
N SER A 94 1.41 3.34 8.42
CA SER A 94 1.35 4.49 9.33
C SER A 94 2.48 5.46 9.05
N ILE A 95 2.18 6.77 9.00
CA ILE A 95 3.19 7.81 8.90
C ILE A 95 3.48 8.33 10.30
N ARG A 96 4.70 8.03 10.79
CA ARG A 96 5.23 8.49 12.08
C ARG A 96 6.53 9.25 11.82
N ASP A 97 6.70 10.41 12.45
CA ASP A 97 7.91 11.24 12.27
C ASP A 97 8.25 11.55 10.80
N LYS A 98 7.22 11.77 9.96
CA LYS A 98 7.29 11.99 8.50
C LYS A 98 7.73 10.75 7.69
N GLN A 99 7.89 9.60 8.31
CA GLN A 99 8.27 8.33 7.70
C GLN A 99 7.05 7.42 7.61
N ALA A 100 6.76 6.88 6.42
CA ALA A 100 5.73 5.87 6.22
C ALA A 100 6.35 4.48 6.35
N ASP A 101 5.82 3.69 7.25
CA ASP A 101 6.22 2.30 7.47
C ASP A 101 5.01 1.39 7.59
N ILE A 102 5.28 0.09 7.50
CA ILE A 102 4.28 -0.94 7.73
C ILE A 102 4.30 -1.34 9.21
N TYR A 103 3.11 -1.33 9.78
CA TYR A 103 2.84 -1.77 11.15
C TYR A 103 1.91 -2.98 11.13
N ARG A 104 2.01 -3.79 12.16
CA ARG A 104 1.13 -4.93 12.43
C ARG A 104 0.39 -4.71 13.73
N TYR A 105 -0.92 -4.76 13.68
CA TYR A 105 -1.80 -4.77 14.85
C TYR A 105 -2.25 -6.20 15.14
N ASP A 106 -2.04 -6.68 16.34
CA ASP A 106 -2.56 -7.95 16.84
C ASP A 106 -3.93 -7.74 17.46
N ILE A 107 -4.94 -8.46 16.95
CA ILE A 107 -6.34 -8.22 17.30
C ILE A 107 -6.66 -8.75 18.70
N GLU A 108 -6.00 -9.81 19.15
CA GLU A 108 -6.23 -10.43 20.44
C GLU A 108 -5.60 -9.61 21.57
N THR A 109 -4.35 -9.23 21.40
CA THR A 109 -3.58 -8.52 22.44
C THR A 109 -3.72 -7.01 22.38
N GLY A 110 -4.13 -6.45 21.24
CA GLY A 110 -4.13 -5.01 20.97
C GLY A 110 -2.74 -4.42 20.73
N ALA A 111 -1.71 -5.24 20.62
CA ALA A 111 -0.33 -4.78 20.45
C ALA A 111 -0.08 -4.34 19.02
N THR A 112 0.68 -3.23 18.87
CA THR A 112 1.17 -2.74 17.58
C THR A 112 2.68 -2.92 17.50
N THR A 113 3.17 -3.50 16.40
CA THR A 113 4.61 -3.67 16.13
C THR A 113 4.96 -3.09 14.76
N ARG A 114 6.13 -2.46 14.64
CA ARG A 114 6.67 -1.98 13.36
C ARG A 114 7.23 -3.17 12.59
N VAL A 115 6.86 -3.32 11.31
CA VAL A 115 7.27 -4.43 10.44
C VAL A 115 8.41 -4.00 9.51
N THR A 116 8.32 -2.79 8.92
CA THR A 116 9.39 -2.23 8.11
C THR A 116 10.10 -1.11 8.86
N ASN A 117 11.41 -0.97 8.64
CA ASN A 117 12.24 0.05 9.27
C ASN A 117 13.41 0.38 8.32
N THR A 118 13.11 1.11 7.26
CA THR A 118 14.09 1.54 6.24
C THR A 118 14.07 3.06 6.13
N PRO A 119 15.06 3.69 5.49
CA PRO A 119 15.06 5.13 5.25
C PRO A 119 13.97 5.59 4.26
N GLU A 120 13.45 4.67 3.45
CA GLU A 120 12.42 4.96 2.45
C GLU A 120 11.01 4.70 2.99
N SER A 121 10.01 5.20 2.27
CA SER A 121 8.61 5.07 2.69
C SER A 121 7.92 3.88 2.05
N GLU A 122 7.25 3.04 2.86
CA GLU A 122 6.54 1.84 2.43
C GLU A 122 5.03 1.99 2.61
N TYR A 123 4.30 1.54 1.58
CA TYR A 123 2.84 1.64 1.49
C TYR A 123 2.21 0.34 1.00
N SER A 124 0.90 0.19 1.25
CA SER A 124 0.05 -0.87 0.67
C SER A 124 0.56 -2.29 0.94
N PRO A 125 0.73 -2.69 2.21
CA PRO A 125 1.23 -4.02 2.54
C PRO A 125 0.28 -5.11 2.06
N THR A 126 0.82 -6.16 1.44
CA THR A 126 0.08 -7.33 1.01
C THR A 126 0.92 -8.58 1.25
N LEU A 127 0.33 -9.62 1.85
CA LEU A 127 1.04 -10.89 2.01
C LEU A 127 1.27 -11.51 0.63
N MET A 128 2.50 -11.94 0.37
CA MET A 128 2.84 -12.64 -0.87
C MET A 128 2.29 -14.08 -0.86
N PRO A 129 2.11 -14.70 -2.03
CA PRO A 129 1.63 -16.08 -2.14
C PRO A 129 2.47 -17.11 -1.38
N ASP A 130 3.76 -16.86 -1.20
CA ASP A 130 4.68 -17.70 -0.43
C ASP A 130 4.41 -17.71 1.09
N ARG A 131 3.56 -16.80 1.57
CA ARG A 131 3.18 -16.60 2.98
C ARG A 131 4.34 -16.33 3.95
N LYS A 132 5.52 -16.05 3.43
CA LYS A 132 6.73 -15.74 4.21
C LYS A 132 7.14 -14.28 4.08
N ASN A 133 6.66 -13.63 3.04
CA ASN A 133 7.03 -12.27 2.70
C ASN A 133 5.78 -11.39 2.53
N ILE A 134 5.95 -10.09 2.72
CA ILE A 134 5.00 -9.09 2.26
C ILE A 134 5.58 -8.33 1.07
N SER A 135 4.71 -7.91 0.17
CA SER A 135 5.02 -6.92 -0.86
C SER A 135 4.49 -5.56 -0.44
N VAL A 136 5.24 -4.52 -0.74
CA VAL A 136 4.90 -3.12 -0.47
C VAL A 136 5.24 -2.25 -1.67
N VAL A 137 4.53 -1.15 -1.84
CA VAL A 137 4.96 -0.07 -2.71
C VAL A 137 5.93 0.79 -1.93
N ARG A 138 7.20 0.83 -2.35
CA ARG A 138 8.24 1.61 -1.73
C ARG A 138 8.52 2.86 -2.56
N VAL A 139 8.57 4.01 -1.89
CA VAL A 139 9.03 5.27 -2.49
C VAL A 139 10.51 5.38 -2.18
N GLU A 140 11.33 5.17 -3.19
CA GLU A 140 12.79 5.16 -3.08
C GLU A 140 13.34 6.59 -2.88
N SER A 141 14.61 6.71 -2.54
CA SER A 141 15.25 7.99 -2.24
C SER A 141 15.21 9.00 -3.40
N ASP A 142 15.13 8.52 -4.64
CA ASP A 142 14.97 9.32 -5.86
C ASP A 142 13.49 9.65 -6.20
N GLY A 143 12.53 9.21 -5.34
CA GLY A 143 11.09 9.35 -5.54
C GLY A 143 10.47 8.26 -6.42
N THR A 144 11.25 7.31 -6.94
CA THR A 144 10.72 6.20 -7.73
C THR A 144 9.86 5.28 -6.88
N GLN A 145 8.66 4.94 -7.37
CA GLN A 145 7.78 3.99 -6.71
C GLN A 145 7.89 2.62 -7.36
N ARG A 146 8.36 1.62 -6.60
CA ARG A 146 8.48 0.24 -7.08
C ARG A 146 7.93 -0.76 -6.08
N LEU A 147 7.70 -2.00 -6.55
CA LEU A 147 7.22 -3.09 -5.72
C LEU A 147 8.39 -3.84 -5.08
N TRP A 148 8.43 -3.83 -3.76
CA TRP A 148 9.48 -4.45 -2.95
C TRP A 148 8.93 -5.57 -2.08
N LYS A 149 9.77 -6.58 -1.83
CA LYS A 149 9.54 -7.69 -0.93
C LYS A 149 10.25 -7.46 0.40
N PHE A 150 9.55 -7.71 1.49
CA PHE A 150 10.07 -7.69 2.86
C PHE A 150 9.77 -9.02 3.54
N PRO A 151 10.81 -9.77 3.98
CA PRO A 151 10.63 -10.98 4.75
C PRO A 151 9.98 -10.69 6.11
N LEU A 152 8.98 -11.51 6.50
CA LEU A 152 8.29 -11.38 7.79
C LEU A 152 9.16 -11.77 8.99
N ASP A 153 10.23 -12.50 8.75
CA ASP A 153 11.23 -12.90 9.75
C ASP A 153 12.36 -11.87 9.94
N GLY A 154 12.29 -10.71 9.24
CA GLY A 154 13.23 -9.60 9.41
C GLY A 154 14.47 -9.65 8.52
N GLY A 155 14.48 -10.43 7.44
CA GLY A 155 15.56 -10.44 6.45
C GLY A 155 15.63 -9.15 5.61
N PRO A 156 16.69 -8.97 4.77
CA PRO A 156 16.83 -7.80 3.93
C PRO A 156 15.73 -7.72 2.86
N PRO A 157 15.24 -6.50 2.56
CA PRO A 157 14.28 -6.31 1.48
C PRO A 157 14.91 -6.55 0.11
N SER A 158 14.08 -6.88 -0.88
CA SER A 158 14.51 -7.04 -2.26
C SER A 158 13.46 -6.55 -3.24
N LEU A 159 13.90 -6.07 -4.40
CA LEU A 159 13.04 -5.61 -5.47
C LEU A 159 12.30 -6.80 -6.11
N ILE A 160 10.98 -6.63 -6.37
CA ILE A 160 10.17 -7.67 -7.05
C ILE A 160 10.14 -7.41 -8.56
N VAL A 161 9.86 -6.16 -8.95
CA VAL A 161 9.74 -5.76 -10.37
C VAL A 161 10.61 -4.55 -10.61
N GLU A 162 11.55 -4.66 -11.53
CA GLU A 162 12.50 -3.60 -11.88
C GLU A 162 11.99 -2.72 -13.00
N GLU A 163 11.37 -3.31 -14.02
CA GLU A 163 11.03 -2.66 -15.28
C GLU A 163 9.82 -1.74 -15.18
N ILE A 164 8.85 -2.09 -14.30
CA ILE A 164 7.59 -1.37 -14.21
C ILE A 164 7.63 -0.38 -13.06
N LYS A 165 7.50 0.89 -13.41
CA LYS A 165 7.48 2.03 -12.48
C LYS A 165 6.84 3.26 -13.15
N PRO A 166 6.18 4.15 -12.38
CA PRO A 166 5.93 4.05 -10.94
C PRO A 166 4.70 3.19 -10.61
N VAL A 167 4.84 2.23 -9.70
CA VAL A 167 3.74 1.38 -9.21
C VAL A 167 3.00 2.11 -8.09
N GLY A 168 1.66 2.21 -8.19
CA GLY A 168 0.83 2.81 -7.14
C GLY A 168 0.17 1.77 -6.24
N TYR A 169 -0.37 0.71 -6.82
CA TYR A 169 -1.04 -0.40 -6.12
C TYR A 169 -0.82 -1.70 -6.86
N HIS A 170 -1.03 -2.82 -6.16
CA HIS A 170 -0.84 -4.15 -6.74
C HIS A 170 -1.80 -5.18 -6.14
N LEU A 171 -2.00 -6.27 -6.89
CA LEU A 171 -2.73 -7.45 -6.46
C LEU A 171 -2.01 -8.70 -6.98
N TRP A 172 -1.68 -9.61 -6.09
CA TRP A 172 -1.22 -10.95 -6.47
C TRP A 172 -2.38 -11.76 -7.04
N ILE A 173 -2.22 -12.21 -8.29
CA ILE A 173 -3.15 -13.14 -8.93
C ILE A 173 -2.78 -14.57 -8.55
N ASP A 174 -1.50 -14.90 -8.64
CA ASP A 174 -0.90 -16.16 -8.23
C ASP A 174 0.56 -15.90 -7.80
N ASP A 175 1.43 -16.91 -7.75
CA ASP A 175 2.82 -16.80 -7.30
C ASP A 175 3.75 -16.08 -8.29
N HIS A 176 3.33 -15.87 -9.53
CA HIS A 176 4.12 -15.22 -10.57
C HIS A 176 3.37 -14.12 -11.35
N THR A 177 2.07 -13.95 -11.14
CA THR A 177 1.25 -12.96 -11.87
C THR A 177 0.76 -11.87 -10.94
N LEU A 178 0.94 -10.62 -11.35
CA LEU A 178 0.51 -9.41 -10.65
C LEU A 178 -0.45 -8.60 -11.51
N ALA A 179 -1.52 -8.07 -10.92
CA ALA A 179 -2.20 -6.92 -11.47
C ALA A 179 -1.59 -5.66 -10.85
N LEU A 180 -1.11 -4.74 -11.69
CA LEU A 180 -0.37 -3.55 -11.31
C LEU A 180 -1.12 -2.28 -11.74
N PHE A 181 -1.43 -1.43 -10.77
CA PHE A 181 -1.86 -0.06 -11.00
C PHE A 181 -0.62 0.81 -11.17
N ILE A 182 -0.45 1.36 -12.35
CA ILE A 182 0.71 2.18 -12.73
C ILE A 182 0.29 3.65 -12.77
N LEU A 183 1.08 4.50 -12.15
CA LEU A 183 0.86 5.94 -12.18
C LEU A 183 1.27 6.49 -13.55
N GLY A 184 0.38 7.26 -14.16
CA GLY A 184 0.68 7.95 -15.42
C GLY A 184 1.70 9.07 -15.21
N ALA A 185 2.51 9.33 -16.21
CA ALA A 185 3.35 10.53 -16.24
C ALA A 185 2.46 11.79 -16.18
N SER A 186 3.04 12.94 -15.84
CA SER A 186 2.30 14.21 -15.74
C SER A 186 1.37 14.43 -16.94
N GLY A 187 0.07 14.60 -16.65
CA GLY A 187 -0.96 14.79 -17.67
C GLY A 187 -1.41 13.54 -18.43
N LYS A 188 -0.89 12.36 -18.06
CA LYS A 188 -1.33 11.08 -18.62
C LYS A 188 -2.19 10.31 -17.60
N PRO A 189 -3.17 9.52 -18.05
CA PRO A 189 -3.96 8.70 -17.16
C PRO A 189 -3.12 7.60 -16.52
N ASN A 190 -3.51 7.19 -15.32
CA ASN A 190 -3.04 5.95 -14.73
C ASN A 190 -3.58 4.77 -15.55
N PHE A 191 -2.93 3.62 -15.47
CA PHE A 191 -3.36 2.42 -16.19
C PHE A 191 -3.17 1.16 -15.35
N LEU A 192 -3.85 0.10 -15.78
CA LEU A 192 -3.83 -1.22 -15.18
C LEU A 192 -3.23 -2.22 -16.15
N GLU A 193 -2.27 -2.99 -15.66
CA GLU A 193 -1.62 -4.06 -16.40
C GLU A 193 -1.64 -5.37 -15.61
N LEU A 194 -1.63 -6.51 -16.31
CA LEU A 194 -1.14 -7.76 -15.76
C LEU A 194 0.35 -7.91 -16.10
N TYR A 195 1.12 -8.33 -15.12
CA TYR A 195 2.56 -8.57 -15.28
C TYR A 195 2.90 -9.98 -14.83
N ASP A 196 3.62 -10.70 -15.68
CA ASP A 196 4.11 -12.04 -15.40
C ASP A 196 5.61 -12.00 -15.08
N LEU A 197 5.96 -12.40 -13.85
CA LEU A 197 7.33 -12.38 -13.33
C LEU A 197 8.28 -13.34 -14.05
N HIS A 198 7.77 -14.45 -14.58
CA HIS A 198 8.61 -15.45 -15.27
C HIS A 198 8.98 -15.00 -16.67
N THR A 199 7.98 -14.50 -17.41
CA THR A 199 8.19 -14.06 -18.79
C THR A 199 8.64 -12.59 -18.90
N ARG A 200 8.48 -11.83 -17.80
CA ARG A 200 8.73 -10.38 -17.72
C ARG A 200 7.92 -9.59 -18.74
N LYS A 201 6.70 -10.04 -19.02
CA LYS A 201 5.79 -9.39 -19.96
C LYS A 201 4.61 -8.78 -19.24
N SER A 202 4.19 -7.61 -19.69
CA SER A 202 2.94 -6.99 -19.27
C SER A 202 1.88 -7.03 -20.36
N GLU A 203 0.63 -7.04 -19.92
CA GLU A 203 -0.56 -6.95 -20.75
C GLU A 203 -1.41 -5.80 -20.24
N PHE A 204 -1.64 -4.81 -21.09
CA PHE A 204 -2.51 -3.67 -20.79
C PHE A 204 -3.97 -4.13 -20.63
N ILE A 205 -4.63 -3.67 -19.56
CA ILE A 205 -6.04 -3.97 -19.30
C ILE A 205 -6.92 -2.76 -19.57
N THR A 206 -6.61 -1.62 -18.97
CA THR A 206 -7.42 -0.41 -19.09
C THR A 206 -6.65 0.84 -18.62
N ASP A 207 -7.10 1.98 -19.09
CA ASP A 207 -6.74 3.29 -18.53
C ASP A 207 -7.73 3.72 -17.43
N ASN A 208 -7.39 4.77 -16.69
CA ASN A 208 -8.18 5.37 -15.62
C ASN A 208 -8.73 4.37 -14.59
N PRO A 209 -7.93 3.38 -14.11
CA PRO A 209 -8.38 2.51 -13.04
C PRO A 209 -8.53 3.29 -11.73
N GLY A 210 -9.38 2.80 -10.84
CA GLY A 210 -9.33 3.14 -9.42
C GLY A 210 -8.20 2.38 -8.72
N ARG A 211 -7.84 2.85 -7.53
CA ARG A 211 -6.71 2.31 -6.75
C ARG A 211 -6.94 0.92 -6.13
N VAL A 212 -8.15 0.39 -6.18
CA VAL A 212 -8.52 -0.87 -5.53
C VAL A 212 -8.62 -1.99 -6.54
N LEU A 213 -7.85 -3.04 -6.26
CA LEU A 213 -7.82 -4.29 -7.01
C LEU A 213 -8.17 -5.42 -6.05
N ARG A 214 -9.15 -6.27 -6.38
CA ARG A 214 -9.61 -7.36 -5.49
C ARG A 214 -9.89 -8.64 -6.27
N ARG A 215 -9.44 -9.77 -5.74
CA ARG A 215 -9.94 -11.08 -6.23
C ARG A 215 -11.46 -11.15 -6.03
N ILE A 216 -12.18 -11.67 -7.02
CA ILE A 216 -13.61 -11.99 -6.84
C ILE A 216 -13.69 -13.36 -6.17
N PRO A 217 -14.39 -13.48 -5.02
CA PRO A 217 -14.47 -14.76 -4.31
C PRO A 217 -14.98 -15.89 -5.19
N ASN A 218 -14.32 -17.06 -5.09
CA ASN A 218 -14.70 -18.29 -5.80
C ASN A 218 -14.71 -18.18 -7.34
N GLN A 219 -13.98 -17.21 -7.92
CA GLN A 219 -13.87 -17.03 -9.36
C GLN A 219 -12.42 -16.81 -9.80
N GLU A 220 -12.10 -17.23 -11.02
CA GLU A 220 -10.84 -16.91 -11.71
C GLU A 220 -10.90 -15.50 -12.31
N LYS A 221 -11.28 -14.53 -11.49
CA LYS A 221 -11.45 -13.13 -11.86
C LYS A 221 -10.94 -12.23 -10.77
N PHE A 222 -10.58 -11.03 -11.16
CA PHE A 222 -10.42 -9.92 -10.21
C PHE A 222 -11.24 -8.71 -10.65
N SER A 223 -11.55 -7.84 -9.72
CA SER A 223 -12.31 -6.63 -9.95
C SER A 223 -11.46 -5.39 -9.74
N PHE A 224 -11.85 -4.33 -10.44
CA PHE A 224 -11.27 -3.00 -10.34
C PHE A 224 -12.34 -1.95 -10.65
N VAL A 225 -12.16 -0.73 -10.19
CA VAL A 225 -12.96 0.40 -10.65
C VAL A 225 -12.36 0.92 -11.96
N GLN A 226 -13.20 1.23 -12.95
CA GLN A 226 -12.81 2.05 -14.09
C GLN A 226 -13.55 3.39 -14.05
N LYS A 227 -12.80 4.49 -14.11
CA LYS A 227 -13.34 5.86 -14.14
C LYS A 227 -13.61 6.24 -15.59
N ILE A 228 -14.82 5.94 -16.06
CA ILE A 228 -15.23 6.11 -17.49
C ILE A 228 -15.46 7.59 -17.80
N ALA A 229 -16.03 8.34 -16.85
CA ALA A 229 -16.25 9.77 -16.92
C ALA A 229 -16.13 10.35 -15.48
N PRO A 230 -16.03 11.68 -15.31
CA PRO A 230 -15.90 12.30 -13.98
C PRO A 230 -16.98 11.85 -12.97
N ASP A 231 -18.19 11.60 -13.43
CA ASP A 231 -19.35 11.22 -12.64
C ASP A 231 -19.81 9.75 -12.84
N ARG A 232 -19.12 8.99 -13.71
CA ARG A 232 -19.46 7.60 -14.04
C ARG A 232 -18.29 6.66 -13.82
N TRP A 233 -18.31 5.98 -12.68
CA TRP A 233 -17.34 4.97 -12.33
C TRP A 233 -18.01 3.60 -12.23
N GLU A 234 -17.38 2.59 -12.78
CA GLU A 234 -17.89 1.23 -12.80
C GLU A 234 -16.93 0.27 -12.11
N ILE A 235 -17.47 -0.64 -11.30
CA ILE A 235 -16.74 -1.81 -10.84
C ILE A 235 -16.83 -2.85 -11.96
N LYS A 236 -15.68 -3.25 -12.49
CA LYS A 236 -15.54 -4.24 -13.55
C LYS A 236 -14.87 -5.50 -13.04
N ALA A 237 -15.18 -6.63 -13.66
CA ALA A 237 -14.47 -7.88 -13.52
C ALA A 237 -13.56 -8.12 -14.74
N PHE A 238 -12.30 -8.47 -14.49
CA PHE A 238 -11.42 -9.02 -15.51
C PHE A 238 -11.37 -10.54 -15.35
N ASP A 239 -11.72 -11.25 -16.40
CA ASP A 239 -11.69 -12.71 -16.47
C ASP A 239 -10.30 -13.16 -16.90
N LEU A 240 -9.60 -13.90 -16.03
CA LEU A 240 -8.21 -14.33 -16.24
C LEU A 240 -8.08 -15.38 -17.36
N ARG A 241 -9.15 -16.12 -17.62
CA ARG A 241 -9.17 -17.14 -18.66
C ARG A 241 -9.47 -16.57 -20.05
N THR A 242 -10.48 -15.69 -20.15
CA THR A 242 -10.85 -15.09 -21.45
C THR A 242 -10.10 -13.81 -21.77
N ARG A 243 -9.42 -13.21 -20.78
CA ARG A 243 -8.68 -11.96 -20.91
C ARG A 243 -9.56 -10.78 -21.31
N THR A 244 -10.80 -10.76 -20.81
CA THR A 244 -11.78 -9.73 -21.10
C THR A 244 -12.33 -9.09 -19.84
N SER A 245 -12.74 -7.82 -19.94
CA SER A 245 -13.40 -7.09 -18.86
C SER A 245 -14.90 -6.96 -19.11
N ALA A 246 -15.70 -7.12 -18.05
CA ALA A 246 -17.14 -6.87 -18.08
C ALA A 246 -17.56 -6.00 -16.89
N SER A 247 -18.56 -5.13 -17.10
CA SER A 247 -19.12 -4.33 -16.01
C SER A 247 -19.92 -5.21 -15.06
N LEU A 248 -19.74 -5.00 -13.76
CA LEU A 248 -20.51 -5.66 -12.71
C LEU A 248 -21.61 -4.74 -12.19
N ILE A 249 -21.25 -3.50 -11.84
CA ILE A 249 -22.16 -2.51 -11.28
C ILE A 249 -21.50 -1.12 -11.30
N SER A 250 -22.33 -0.06 -11.33
CA SER A 250 -21.84 1.31 -11.10
C SER A 250 -21.37 1.45 -9.65
N ALA A 251 -20.22 2.07 -9.46
CA ALA A 251 -19.76 2.46 -8.14
C ALA A 251 -20.65 3.55 -7.52
N LEU A 252 -20.61 3.69 -6.20
CA LEU A 252 -21.23 4.86 -5.57
C LEU A 252 -20.51 6.13 -6.04
N PRO A 253 -21.25 7.23 -6.33
CA PRO A 253 -20.65 8.45 -6.86
C PRO A 253 -19.50 8.98 -6.02
N GLY A 254 -18.31 9.14 -6.64
CA GLY A 254 -17.10 9.63 -6.01
C GLY A 254 -16.36 8.62 -5.13
N VAL A 255 -16.78 7.36 -5.10
CA VAL A 255 -16.15 6.30 -4.27
C VAL A 255 -15.47 5.28 -5.16
N GLU A 256 -14.19 5.02 -4.90
CA GLU A 256 -13.40 4.00 -5.60
C GLU A 256 -12.98 2.82 -4.73
N ASP A 257 -13.14 2.95 -3.40
CA ASP A 257 -12.74 1.90 -2.46
C ASP A 257 -13.90 0.95 -2.16
N TYR A 258 -13.64 -0.33 -2.27
CA TYR A 258 -14.62 -1.39 -2.01
C TYR A 258 -13.93 -2.67 -1.52
N ALA A 259 -14.71 -3.56 -0.94
CA ALA A 259 -14.27 -4.88 -0.54
C ALA A 259 -15.32 -5.95 -0.84
N TRP A 260 -14.88 -7.18 -1.06
CA TRP A 260 -15.75 -8.34 -1.20
C TRP A 260 -15.86 -9.10 0.12
N LEU A 261 -17.07 -9.45 0.51
CA LEU A 261 -17.31 -10.53 1.47
C LEU A 261 -17.10 -11.89 0.77
N PRO A 262 -16.69 -12.95 1.50
CA PRO A 262 -16.49 -14.28 0.92
C PRO A 262 -17.71 -14.83 0.17
N GLY A 263 -18.92 -14.41 0.57
CA GLY A 263 -20.18 -14.78 -0.07
C GLY A 263 -20.53 -14.02 -1.36
N GLY A 264 -19.62 -13.19 -1.90
CA GLY A 264 -19.84 -12.47 -3.15
C GLY A 264 -20.66 -11.19 -3.03
N ILE A 265 -20.74 -10.63 -1.83
CA ILE A 265 -21.34 -9.32 -1.56
C ILE A 265 -20.22 -8.26 -1.61
N LEU A 266 -20.46 -7.17 -2.33
CA LEU A 266 -19.60 -5.98 -2.34
C LEU A 266 -20.03 -5.01 -1.25
N LEU A 267 -19.05 -4.42 -0.60
CA LEU A 267 -19.19 -3.33 0.36
C LEU A 267 -18.52 -2.07 -0.15
N MET A 268 -19.16 -0.91 0.00
CA MET A 268 -18.59 0.42 -0.23
C MET A 268 -18.95 1.35 0.92
N GLY A 269 -17.98 2.18 1.34
CA GLY A 269 -18.21 3.23 2.33
C GLY A 269 -18.34 4.59 1.66
N LYS A 270 -19.31 5.40 2.09
CA LYS A 270 -19.46 6.80 1.68
C LYS A 270 -19.88 7.65 2.86
N GLU A 271 -19.12 8.69 3.15
CA GLU A 271 -19.30 9.52 4.36
C GLU A 271 -19.24 8.66 5.63
N SER A 272 -20.32 8.62 6.41
CA SER A 272 -20.49 7.74 7.59
C SER A 272 -21.15 6.41 7.30
N LYS A 273 -21.54 6.16 6.03
CA LYS A 273 -22.46 5.06 5.69
C LYS A 273 -21.72 3.93 4.98
N LEU A 274 -22.13 2.72 5.30
CA LEU A 274 -21.71 1.50 4.62
C LEU A 274 -22.87 1.00 3.75
N PHE A 275 -22.54 0.67 2.52
CA PHE A 275 -23.49 0.12 1.54
C PHE A 275 -23.03 -1.27 1.13
N ALA A 276 -24.01 -2.11 0.81
CA ALA A 276 -23.81 -3.47 0.34
C ALA A 276 -24.59 -3.73 -0.96
N VAL A 277 -24.05 -4.63 -1.79
CA VAL A 277 -24.73 -5.13 -3.00
C VAL A 277 -24.25 -6.53 -3.34
N ALA A 278 -25.13 -7.35 -3.88
CA ALA A 278 -24.79 -8.63 -4.50
C ALA A 278 -24.86 -8.49 -6.05
N PRO A 279 -23.79 -7.99 -6.71
CA PRO A 279 -23.86 -7.62 -8.12
C PRO A 279 -24.07 -8.81 -9.04
N LEU A 280 -23.57 -9.98 -8.64
CA LEU A 280 -23.72 -11.23 -9.40
C LEU A 280 -25.17 -11.79 -9.37
N GLN A 281 -26.02 -11.23 -8.48
CA GLN A 281 -27.46 -11.54 -8.38
C GLN A 281 -28.34 -10.44 -8.96
N GLY A 282 -27.76 -9.44 -9.64
CA GLY A 282 -28.50 -8.34 -10.27
C GLY A 282 -29.14 -7.37 -9.28
N LYS A 283 -28.65 -7.30 -8.02
CA LYS A 283 -29.17 -6.40 -6.98
C LYS A 283 -28.58 -5.00 -7.09
N SER A 284 -29.26 -4.02 -6.52
CA SER A 284 -28.81 -2.63 -6.39
C SER A 284 -28.16 -2.39 -5.02
N TRP A 285 -27.40 -1.29 -4.90
CA TRP A 285 -26.82 -0.84 -3.62
C TRP A 285 -27.94 -0.60 -2.60
N SER A 286 -27.75 -1.13 -1.39
CA SER A 286 -28.58 -0.84 -0.22
C SER A 286 -27.70 -0.37 0.93
N GLN A 287 -28.20 0.59 1.71
CA GLN A 287 -27.50 1.00 2.93
C GLN A 287 -27.56 -0.16 3.94
N LEU A 288 -26.41 -0.54 4.43
CA LEU A 288 -26.25 -1.60 5.44
C LEU A 288 -26.16 -1.02 6.84
N GLU A 289 -25.43 0.10 7.01
CA GLU A 289 -25.19 0.72 8.32
C GLU A 289 -24.95 2.23 8.17
N ASP A 290 -25.19 2.97 9.27
CA ASP A 290 -24.88 4.38 9.40
C ASP A 290 -24.10 4.61 10.71
N PHE A 291 -22.82 4.89 10.60
CA PHE A 291 -21.92 5.12 11.71
C PHE A 291 -21.90 6.58 12.20
N THR A 292 -22.89 7.39 11.84
CA THR A 292 -22.98 8.79 12.32
C THR A 292 -23.01 8.84 13.86
N VAL A 293 -23.68 7.90 14.49
CA VAL A 293 -23.71 7.73 15.95
C VAL A 293 -22.94 6.47 16.34
N PRO A 294 -21.77 6.31 16.12
CA PRO A 294 -20.60 6.49 16.96
C PRO A 294 -19.58 7.50 16.45
N GLY A 295 -19.92 8.33 15.49
CA GLY A 295 -19.05 9.44 15.08
C GLY A 295 -18.02 9.10 14.00
N LEU A 296 -18.17 7.98 13.30
CA LEU A 296 -17.30 7.62 12.18
C LEU A 296 -17.65 8.45 10.94
N GLN A 297 -16.69 9.17 10.38
CA GLN A 297 -16.92 10.02 9.22
C GLN A 297 -15.85 9.85 8.16
N GLY A 298 -16.24 10.12 6.89
CA GLY A 298 -15.29 10.12 5.78
C GLY A 298 -14.64 8.77 5.56
N ILE A 299 -15.44 7.69 5.54
CA ILE A 299 -14.96 6.34 5.22
C ILE A 299 -14.25 6.39 3.86
N SER A 300 -12.98 6.01 3.85
CA SER A 300 -12.11 6.12 2.68
C SER A 300 -11.56 4.80 2.20
N ARG A 301 -11.53 3.76 3.05
CA ARG A 301 -11.14 2.39 2.70
C ARG A 301 -11.84 1.35 3.56
N ILE A 302 -11.99 0.15 2.99
CA ILE A 302 -12.54 -1.02 3.66
C ILE A 302 -11.68 -2.23 3.33
N ALA A 303 -11.37 -3.03 4.35
CA ALA A 303 -10.86 -4.39 4.19
C ALA A 303 -11.77 -5.37 4.94
N VAL A 304 -11.88 -6.57 4.42
CA VAL A 304 -12.69 -7.66 4.99
C VAL A 304 -11.76 -8.74 5.51
N SER A 305 -12.05 -9.27 6.70
CA SER A 305 -11.34 -10.42 7.25
C SER A 305 -11.53 -11.67 6.37
N PRO A 306 -10.60 -12.63 6.38
CA PRO A 306 -10.70 -13.84 5.56
C PRO A 306 -11.97 -14.66 5.77
N LYS A 307 -12.54 -14.61 6.99
CA LYS A 307 -13.80 -15.28 7.32
C LYS A 307 -15.04 -14.45 7.00
N GLY A 308 -14.86 -13.16 6.69
CA GLY A 308 -15.98 -12.23 6.49
C GLY A 308 -16.69 -11.83 7.79
N ASP A 309 -16.08 -12.06 8.94
CA ASP A 309 -16.64 -11.80 10.27
C ASP A 309 -16.21 -10.45 10.87
N ARG A 310 -15.30 -9.73 10.18
CA ARG A 310 -14.82 -8.42 10.59
C ARG A 310 -14.52 -7.53 9.39
N LEU A 311 -14.66 -6.23 9.62
CA LEU A 311 -14.23 -5.17 8.71
C LEU A 311 -13.13 -4.36 9.36
N ALA A 312 -12.15 -3.93 8.56
CA ALA A 312 -11.28 -2.82 8.93
C ALA A 312 -11.71 -1.61 8.07
N ILE A 313 -12.14 -0.56 8.73
CA ILE A 313 -12.63 0.67 8.10
C ILE A 313 -11.63 1.78 8.37
N VAL A 314 -11.21 2.46 7.32
CA VAL A 314 -10.41 3.69 7.42
C VAL A 314 -11.35 4.89 7.33
N ALA A 315 -11.29 5.74 8.34
CA ALA A 315 -12.12 6.94 8.42
C ALA A 315 -11.31 8.12 8.98
N ARG A 316 -11.89 9.33 8.95
CA ARG A 316 -11.28 10.48 9.60
C ARG A 316 -11.18 10.22 11.11
N PRO A 317 -10.16 10.77 11.79
CA PRO A 317 -10.10 10.68 13.25
C PRO A 317 -11.37 11.26 13.88
N SER A 318 -11.91 10.57 14.87
CA SER A 318 -12.95 11.16 15.73
C SER A 318 -12.36 12.35 16.49
N GLN A 319 -13.06 13.47 16.46
CA GLN A 319 -12.69 14.66 17.21
C GLN A 319 -12.81 14.44 18.72
#